data_ca099a5e769b55917cafc33fb86f75c2
#
_entry.id   ca099a5e769b55917cafc33fb86f75c2
#
_cell.length_a   1.000
_cell.length_b   1.000
_cell.length_c   1.000
_cell.angle_alpha   90.00
_cell.angle_beta   90.00
_cell.angle_gamma   90.00
#
_symmetry.space_group_name_H-M   'P 1'
#
loop_
_entity.id
_entity.type
_entity.pdbx_description
1 polymer ?
#
loop_
_entity_poly.entity_id
_entity_poly.type
_entity_poly.pdbx_seq_one_letter_code
_entity_poly.pdbx_strand_id
1 'polypeptide(L)'
;MTTKQNTKQHVQQPMVFSPEVLAERQAKAIERYKGSHAACQQVDEQILPRYTEKVIELVAAGYSLNEKLPCRSGTHSYSAYFNKPESLQVQEIEALKLEVEEKYKSEIEAFNAEQESILAEQLYQTQVAKERKAAEEKEHKAREAAKKEAADYFASIKEGK
;
A
#
# COMPACT_ATOMS: atom_id res chain seq x y z
N MET A 1 -4.52 30.78 16.75
CA MET A 1 -3.27 30.69 15.97
C MET A 1 -2.69 29.31 16.21
N THR A 2 -2.91 28.37 15.28
CA THR A 2 -2.48 26.96 15.44
C THR A 2 -1.09 26.85 14.84
N THR A 3 -0.09 26.72 15.67
CA THR A 3 1.30 26.47 15.26
C THR A 3 1.35 25.09 14.63
N LYS A 4 1.35 25.00 13.30
CA LYS A 4 1.67 23.76 12.61
C LYS A 4 3.11 23.40 12.95
N GLN A 5 3.29 22.44 13.84
CA GLN A 5 4.59 21.79 14.04
C GLN A 5 4.95 21.12 12.70
N ASN A 6 5.91 21.69 12.03
CA ASN A 6 6.49 21.16 10.81
C ASN A 6 7.43 20.01 11.21
N THR A 7 6.87 18.87 11.58
CA THR A 7 7.61 17.63 11.77
C THR A 7 8.13 17.22 10.40
N LYS A 8 9.43 17.44 10.16
CA LYS A 8 10.09 16.95 8.95
C LYS A 8 9.88 15.44 8.90
N GLN A 9 8.98 14.97 8.03
CA GLN A 9 8.84 13.56 7.76
C GLN A 9 10.15 13.05 7.16
N HIS A 10 10.69 11.99 7.74
CA HIS A 10 11.91 11.39 7.23
C HIS A 10 11.59 10.62 5.94
N VAL A 11 12.23 11.00 4.84
CA VAL A 11 12.11 10.27 3.57
C VAL A 11 12.82 8.93 3.72
N GLN A 12 12.10 7.85 3.48
CA GLN A 12 12.66 6.51 3.51
C GLN A 12 13.31 6.15 2.16
N GLN A 13 14.21 5.17 2.18
CA GLN A 13 14.81 4.68 0.96
C GLN A 13 13.75 4.00 0.08
N PRO A 14 13.85 4.14 -1.25
CA PRO A 14 12.92 3.47 -2.16
C PRO A 14 12.91 1.96 -1.96
N MET A 15 11.72 1.38 -1.97
CA MET A 15 11.58 -0.07 -1.98
C MET A 15 11.96 -0.62 -3.35
N VAL A 16 12.75 -1.69 -3.34
CA VAL A 16 13.17 -2.40 -4.54
C VAL A 16 12.49 -3.78 -4.59
N PHE A 17 12.07 -4.18 -5.78
CA PHE A 17 11.49 -5.51 -5.97
C PHE A 17 12.52 -6.59 -5.64
N SER A 18 12.13 -7.55 -4.76
CA SER A 18 12.94 -8.71 -4.40
C SER A 18 12.20 -10.00 -4.78
N PRO A 19 12.78 -10.84 -5.65
CA PRO A 19 12.21 -12.14 -6.00
C PRO A 19 12.05 -13.07 -4.77
N GLU A 20 12.94 -12.97 -3.80
CA GLU A 20 12.90 -13.77 -2.57
C GLU A 20 11.68 -13.43 -1.72
N VAL A 21 11.41 -12.13 -1.55
CA VAL A 21 10.23 -11.64 -0.81
C VAL A 21 8.94 -12.04 -1.54
N LEU A 22 8.94 -11.97 -2.87
CA LEU A 22 7.81 -12.44 -3.66
C LEU A 22 7.55 -13.92 -3.45
N ALA A 23 8.61 -14.76 -3.53
CA ALA A 23 8.50 -16.20 -3.34
C ALA A 23 7.97 -16.55 -1.94
N GLU A 24 8.42 -15.85 -0.90
CA GLU A 24 7.91 -16.02 0.46
C GLU A 24 6.43 -15.65 0.58
N ARG A 25 6.01 -14.53 -0.02
CA ARG A 25 4.61 -14.09 -0.04
C ARG A 25 3.72 -15.09 -0.78
N GLN A 26 4.17 -15.58 -1.92
CA GLN A 26 3.46 -16.61 -2.70
C GLN A 26 3.35 -17.92 -1.91
N ALA A 27 4.42 -18.37 -1.26
CA ALA A 27 4.38 -19.58 -0.43
C ALA A 27 3.35 -19.46 0.70
N LYS A 28 3.34 -18.34 1.42
CA LYS A 28 2.35 -18.07 2.49
C LYS A 28 0.92 -18.00 1.94
N ALA A 29 0.72 -17.43 0.77
CA ALA A 29 -0.60 -17.37 0.14
C ALA A 29 -1.11 -18.75 -0.26
N ILE A 30 -0.24 -19.59 -0.83
CA ILE A 30 -0.54 -20.98 -1.20
C ILE A 30 -0.87 -21.82 0.04
N GLU A 31 -0.09 -21.68 1.10
CA GLU A 31 -0.34 -22.39 2.37
C GLU A 31 -1.72 -21.99 2.94
N ARG A 32 -2.03 -20.71 2.95
CA ARG A 32 -3.34 -20.20 3.38
C ARG A 32 -4.48 -20.72 2.50
N TYR A 33 -4.29 -20.73 1.18
CA TYR A 33 -5.27 -21.28 0.25
C TYR A 33 -5.55 -22.75 0.56
N LYS A 34 -4.51 -23.58 0.67
CA LYS A 34 -4.63 -25.04 0.95
C LYS A 34 -5.22 -25.33 2.32
N GLY A 35 -4.98 -24.47 3.32
CA GLY A 35 -5.51 -24.61 4.68
C GLY A 35 -6.91 -24.01 4.88
N SER A 36 -7.47 -23.36 3.87
CA SER A 36 -8.75 -22.67 3.94
C SER A 36 -9.86 -23.39 3.17
N HIS A 37 -11.09 -22.89 3.34
CA HIS A 37 -12.24 -23.35 2.54
C HIS A 37 -12.13 -23.01 1.04
N ALA A 38 -11.17 -22.16 0.64
CA ALA A 38 -10.96 -21.79 -0.76
C ALA A 38 -10.55 -22.99 -1.65
N ALA A 39 -9.83 -23.94 -1.07
CA ALA A 39 -9.48 -25.20 -1.75
C ALA A 39 -10.63 -26.22 -1.79
N CYS A 40 -11.79 -25.88 -1.25
CA CYS A 40 -12.94 -26.77 -1.14
C CYS A 40 -14.16 -26.17 -1.82
N GLN A 41 -15.07 -27.04 -2.19
CA GLN A 41 -16.44 -26.72 -2.58
C GLN A 41 -17.39 -27.15 -1.46
N GLN A 42 -18.19 -26.23 -0.96
CA GLN A 42 -19.26 -26.57 -0.01
C GLN A 42 -20.51 -27.02 -0.79
N VAL A 43 -21.09 -28.11 -0.35
CA VAL A 43 -22.46 -28.50 -0.68
C VAL A 43 -23.32 -28.23 0.52
N ASP A 44 -24.41 -27.50 0.35
CA ASP A 44 -25.38 -27.19 1.40
C ASP A 44 -26.78 -27.30 0.79
N GLU A 45 -27.57 -28.26 1.28
CA GLU A 45 -28.93 -28.54 0.80
C GLU A 45 -29.88 -28.85 1.94
N GLN A 46 -31.14 -28.49 1.73
CA GLN A 46 -32.18 -28.67 2.75
C GLN A 46 -32.75 -30.08 2.72
N ILE A 47 -32.69 -30.77 1.62
CA ILE A 47 -33.26 -32.11 1.47
C ILE A 47 -32.19 -33.10 0.98
N LEU A 48 -32.24 -34.29 1.57
CA LEU A 48 -31.25 -35.34 1.32
C LEU A 48 -31.13 -35.76 -0.16
N PRO A 49 -32.21 -35.92 -0.95
CA PRO A 49 -32.10 -36.30 -2.35
C PRO A 49 -31.23 -35.31 -3.17
N ARG A 50 -31.47 -34.00 -3.03
CA ARG A 50 -30.69 -32.97 -3.71
C ARG A 50 -29.23 -32.93 -3.26
N TYR A 51 -29.01 -33.10 -1.95
CA TYR A 51 -27.67 -33.23 -1.42
C TYR A 51 -26.92 -34.40 -2.08
N THR A 52 -27.57 -35.55 -2.13
CA THR A 52 -26.99 -36.78 -2.73
C THR A 52 -26.70 -36.59 -4.20
N GLU A 53 -27.59 -35.98 -4.99
CA GLU A 53 -27.37 -35.67 -6.40
C GLU A 53 -26.11 -34.79 -6.59
N LYS A 54 -26.00 -33.69 -5.83
CA LYS A 54 -24.82 -32.82 -5.90
C LYS A 54 -23.54 -33.52 -5.47
N VAL A 55 -23.58 -34.37 -4.47
CA VAL A 55 -22.40 -35.15 -4.05
C VAL A 55 -21.96 -36.11 -5.21
N ILE A 56 -22.90 -36.77 -5.84
CA ILE A 56 -22.61 -37.67 -6.97
C ILE A 56 -21.97 -36.88 -8.15
N GLU A 57 -22.51 -35.70 -8.45
CA GLU A 57 -21.96 -34.83 -9.50
C GLU A 57 -20.53 -34.38 -9.17
N LEU A 58 -20.27 -33.96 -7.95
CA LEU A 58 -18.93 -33.53 -7.53
C LEU A 58 -17.93 -34.70 -7.55
N VAL A 59 -18.31 -35.85 -7.02
CA VAL A 59 -17.43 -37.04 -7.05
C VAL A 59 -17.12 -37.44 -8.49
N ALA A 60 -18.11 -37.42 -9.39
CA ALA A 60 -17.91 -37.68 -10.81
C ALA A 60 -16.98 -36.64 -11.46
N ALA A 61 -16.98 -35.41 -11.00
CA ALA A 61 -16.09 -34.34 -11.44
C ALA A 61 -14.68 -34.36 -10.75
N GLY A 62 -14.38 -35.39 -9.94
CA GLY A 62 -13.09 -35.62 -9.33
C GLY A 62 -12.88 -34.92 -7.98
N TYR A 63 -13.94 -34.38 -7.37
CA TYR A 63 -13.88 -33.85 -6.00
C TYR A 63 -13.86 -34.99 -4.98
N SER A 64 -13.22 -34.77 -3.83
CA SER A 64 -13.15 -35.71 -2.73
C SER A 64 -13.67 -35.12 -1.45
N LEU A 65 -14.33 -35.91 -0.61
CA LEU A 65 -14.80 -35.45 0.68
C LEU A 65 -13.63 -34.93 1.55
N ASN A 66 -13.79 -33.76 2.14
CA ASN A 66 -12.82 -33.23 3.09
C ASN A 66 -13.17 -33.74 4.51
N GLU A 67 -12.39 -34.66 5.02
CA GLU A 67 -12.59 -35.28 6.32
C GLU A 67 -12.24 -34.37 7.51
N LYS A 68 -11.51 -33.27 7.26
CA LYS A 68 -11.08 -32.34 8.31
C LYS A 68 -12.10 -31.25 8.59
N LEU A 69 -12.95 -30.95 7.63
CA LEU A 69 -13.99 -29.93 7.77
C LEU A 69 -15.31 -30.56 8.25
N PRO A 70 -16.13 -29.80 9.01
CA PRO A 70 -17.33 -30.34 9.59
C PRO A 70 -18.37 -30.71 8.54
N CYS A 71 -18.89 -31.93 8.63
CA CYS A 71 -20.12 -32.34 7.96
C CYS A 71 -21.31 -32.13 8.91
N ARG A 72 -22.42 -31.65 8.39
CA ARG A 72 -23.64 -31.43 9.15
C ARG A 72 -24.81 -32.21 8.55
N SER A 73 -25.54 -32.86 9.39
CA SER A 73 -26.82 -33.45 9.05
C SER A 73 -27.87 -33.05 10.09
N GLY A 74 -28.99 -32.51 9.64
CA GLY A 74 -30.08 -32.07 10.50
C GLY A 74 -31.43 -32.24 9.79
N THR A 75 -32.49 -31.80 10.44
CA THR A 75 -33.86 -32.01 9.92
C THR A 75 -34.10 -31.30 8.58
N HIS A 76 -33.35 -30.22 8.29
CA HIS A 76 -33.49 -29.43 7.08
C HIS A 76 -32.14 -28.83 6.62
N SER A 77 -31.04 -29.55 6.84
CA SER A 77 -29.70 -29.07 6.43
C SER A 77 -28.76 -30.24 6.34
N TYR A 78 -28.20 -30.42 5.14
CA TYR A 78 -27.15 -31.37 4.85
C TYR A 78 -26.01 -30.59 4.23
N SER A 79 -24.87 -30.52 4.91
CA SER A 79 -23.72 -29.81 4.37
C SER A 79 -22.42 -30.57 4.58
N ALA A 80 -21.55 -30.52 3.57
CA ALA A 80 -20.20 -31.03 3.62
C ALA A 80 -19.29 -30.23 2.70
N TYR A 81 -17.98 -30.37 2.91
CA TYR A 81 -16.96 -29.76 2.09
C TYR A 81 -16.24 -30.82 1.28
N PHE A 82 -16.00 -30.50 0.02
CA PHE A 82 -15.30 -31.38 -0.92
C PHE A 82 -14.04 -30.68 -1.42
N ASN A 83 -12.92 -31.37 -1.34
CA ASN A 83 -11.66 -30.86 -1.91
C ASN A 83 -11.80 -30.77 -3.42
N LYS A 84 -11.39 -29.64 -3.99
CA LYS A 84 -11.34 -29.45 -5.44
C LYS A 84 -10.33 -30.40 -6.07
N PRO A 85 -10.55 -30.85 -7.33
CA PRO A 85 -9.58 -31.63 -8.08
C PRO A 85 -8.22 -30.93 -8.15
N GLU A 86 -7.14 -31.68 -8.17
CA GLU A 86 -5.78 -31.14 -8.21
C GLU A 86 -5.56 -30.22 -9.42
N SER A 87 -6.11 -30.56 -10.58
CA SER A 87 -6.03 -29.74 -11.78
C SER A 87 -6.64 -28.35 -11.61
N LEU A 88 -7.77 -28.27 -10.91
CA LEU A 88 -8.42 -26.98 -10.59
C LEU A 88 -7.62 -26.19 -9.56
N GLN A 89 -7.14 -26.87 -8.52
CA GLN A 89 -6.30 -26.23 -7.51
C GLN A 89 -5.01 -25.64 -8.11
N VAL A 90 -4.38 -26.33 -9.06
CA VAL A 90 -3.19 -25.82 -9.77
C VAL A 90 -3.51 -24.53 -10.50
N GLN A 91 -4.63 -24.48 -11.23
CA GLN A 91 -5.04 -23.26 -11.94
C GLN A 91 -5.32 -22.08 -10.98
N GLU A 92 -6.02 -22.34 -9.88
CA GLU A 92 -6.31 -21.32 -8.87
C GLU A 92 -5.04 -20.84 -8.16
N ILE A 93 -4.08 -21.74 -7.89
CA ILE A 93 -2.78 -21.39 -7.32
C ILE A 93 -1.95 -20.53 -8.27
N GLU A 94 -1.95 -20.81 -9.57
CA GLU A 94 -1.25 -19.97 -10.56
C GLU A 94 -1.89 -18.57 -10.62
N ALA A 95 -3.22 -18.47 -10.63
CA ALA A 95 -3.91 -17.19 -10.57
C ALA A 95 -3.57 -16.42 -9.27
N LEU A 96 -3.54 -17.13 -8.13
CA LEU A 96 -3.17 -16.55 -6.83
C LEU A 96 -1.73 -16.01 -6.81
N LYS A 97 -0.79 -16.72 -7.44
CA LYS A 97 0.60 -16.24 -7.56
C LYS A 97 0.70 -14.93 -8.34
N LEU A 98 -0.04 -14.83 -9.45
CA LEU A 98 -0.09 -13.59 -10.24
C LEU A 98 -0.71 -12.45 -9.44
N GLU A 99 -1.80 -12.68 -8.73
CA GLU A 99 -2.43 -11.67 -7.88
C GLU A 99 -1.48 -11.16 -6.79
N VAL A 100 -0.74 -12.07 -6.14
CA VAL A 100 0.26 -11.70 -5.12
C VAL A 100 1.38 -10.88 -5.72
N GLU A 101 1.84 -11.22 -6.93
CA GLU A 101 2.88 -10.48 -7.63
C GLU A 101 2.41 -9.05 -7.99
N GLU A 102 1.22 -8.91 -8.55
CA GLU A 102 0.64 -7.61 -8.90
C GLU A 102 0.46 -6.73 -7.67
N LYS A 103 -0.06 -7.30 -6.58
CA LYS A 103 -0.20 -6.58 -5.30
C LYS A 103 1.16 -6.11 -4.77
N TYR A 104 2.17 -6.97 -4.81
CA TYR A 104 3.51 -6.62 -4.34
C TYR A 104 4.13 -5.50 -5.17
N LYS A 105 4.00 -5.54 -6.51
CA LYS A 105 4.46 -4.46 -7.40
C LYS A 105 3.72 -3.15 -7.10
N SER A 106 2.41 -3.20 -6.98
CA SER A 106 1.59 -2.03 -6.66
C SER A 106 1.93 -1.42 -5.29
N GLU A 107 2.22 -2.24 -4.27
CA GLU A 107 2.69 -1.77 -2.96
C GLU A 107 4.03 -1.01 -3.08
N ILE A 108 4.98 -1.54 -3.85
CA ILE A 108 6.28 -0.88 -4.09
C ILE A 108 6.08 0.45 -4.81
N GLU A 109 5.29 0.48 -5.87
CA GLU A 109 5.02 1.69 -6.65
C GLU A 109 4.34 2.77 -5.79
N ALA A 110 3.31 2.39 -5.04
CA ALA A 110 2.61 3.31 -4.15
C ALA A 110 3.53 3.88 -3.07
N PHE A 111 4.34 3.02 -2.43
CA PHE A 111 5.30 3.46 -1.44
C PHE A 111 6.34 4.43 -2.02
N ASN A 112 6.91 4.09 -3.17
CA ASN A 112 7.94 4.92 -3.81
C ASN A 112 7.37 6.27 -4.27
N ALA A 113 6.16 6.29 -4.82
CA ALA A 113 5.46 7.52 -5.20
C ALA A 113 5.19 8.44 -3.98
N GLU A 114 4.83 7.85 -2.83
CA GLU A 114 4.65 8.60 -1.60
C GLU A 114 5.98 9.22 -1.13
N GLN A 115 7.08 8.44 -1.11
CA GLN A 115 8.40 8.94 -0.71
C GLN A 115 8.91 10.03 -1.67
N GLU A 116 8.68 9.88 -2.96
CA GLU A 116 9.01 10.88 -3.98
C GLU A 116 8.24 12.19 -3.74
N SER A 117 6.94 12.11 -3.46
CA SER A 117 6.11 13.27 -3.15
C SER A 117 6.60 14.02 -1.90
N ILE A 118 6.94 13.28 -0.83
CA ILE A 118 7.47 13.86 0.41
C ILE A 118 8.80 14.58 0.13
N LEU A 119 9.70 13.95 -0.64
CA LEU A 119 10.99 14.53 -0.99
C LEU A 119 10.82 15.80 -1.84
N ALA A 120 9.95 15.76 -2.84
CA ALA A 120 9.67 16.89 -3.72
C ALA A 120 9.17 18.10 -2.91
N GLU A 121 8.25 17.89 -1.98
CA GLU A 121 7.76 18.95 -1.10
C GLU A 121 8.85 19.53 -0.19
N GLN A 122 9.71 18.69 0.36
CA GLN A 122 10.82 19.15 1.19
C GLN A 122 11.84 19.98 0.40
N LEU A 123 12.16 19.56 -0.83
CA LEU A 123 13.04 20.30 -1.73
C LEU A 123 12.44 21.66 -2.10
N TYR A 124 11.16 21.68 -2.45
CA TYR A 124 10.43 22.90 -2.76
C TYR A 124 10.43 23.88 -1.58
N GLN A 125 10.09 23.43 -0.38
CA GLN A 125 10.10 24.26 0.83
C GLN A 125 11.48 24.78 1.15
N THR A 126 12.51 23.95 0.94
CA THR A 126 13.90 24.36 1.15
C THR A 126 14.31 25.46 0.16
N GLN A 127 13.89 25.35 -1.08
CA GLN A 127 14.16 26.36 -2.12
C GLN A 127 13.46 27.68 -1.80
N VAL A 128 12.17 27.64 -1.48
CA VAL A 128 11.39 28.82 -1.08
C VAL A 128 11.99 29.51 0.14
N ALA A 129 12.44 28.73 1.14
CA ALA A 129 13.07 29.29 2.32
C ALA A 129 14.41 29.98 2.00
N LYS A 130 15.22 29.44 1.07
CA LYS A 130 16.47 30.07 0.59
C LYS A 130 16.19 31.37 -0.15
N GLU A 131 15.23 31.38 -1.05
CA GLU A 131 14.84 32.56 -1.84
C GLU A 131 14.32 33.68 -0.92
N ARG A 132 13.47 33.33 0.05
CA ARG A 132 12.98 34.27 1.05
C ARG A 132 14.12 34.92 1.86
N LYS A 133 15.05 34.11 2.37
CA LYS A 133 16.22 34.64 3.09
C LYS A 133 17.07 35.55 2.22
N ALA A 134 17.32 35.16 0.96
CA ALA A 134 18.08 36.00 0.04
C ALA A 134 17.35 37.33 -0.28
N ALA A 135 16.04 37.33 -0.38
CA ALA A 135 15.24 38.54 -0.57
C ALA A 135 15.27 39.44 0.67
N GLU A 136 15.11 38.88 1.87
CA GLU A 136 15.19 39.62 3.15
C GLU A 136 16.57 40.24 3.34
N GLU A 137 17.65 39.51 3.00
CA GLU A 137 19.02 40.08 3.08
C GLU A 137 19.25 41.21 2.07
N LYS A 138 18.72 41.08 0.85
CA LYS A 138 18.83 42.17 -0.16
C LYS A 138 18.06 43.42 0.31
N GLU A 139 16.85 43.23 0.82
CA GLU A 139 16.04 44.32 1.33
C GLU A 139 16.72 44.99 2.51
N HIS A 140 17.26 44.23 3.46
CA HIS A 140 18.02 44.77 4.59
C HIS A 140 19.22 45.61 4.15
N LYS A 141 20.03 45.10 3.23
CA LYS A 141 21.19 45.82 2.65
C LYS A 141 20.78 47.10 1.94
N ALA A 142 19.68 47.06 1.18
CA ALA A 142 19.16 48.26 0.50
C ALA A 142 18.67 49.33 1.50
N ARG A 143 17.98 48.90 2.55
CA ARG A 143 17.54 49.83 3.64
C ARG A 143 18.71 50.45 4.42
N GLU A 144 19.73 49.66 4.71
CA GLU A 144 20.96 50.15 5.36
C GLU A 144 21.73 51.14 4.48
N ALA A 145 21.85 50.83 3.18
CA ALA A 145 22.46 51.74 2.21
C ALA A 145 21.72 53.07 2.10
N ALA A 146 20.41 53.05 2.02
CA ALA A 146 19.54 54.24 1.95
C ALA A 146 19.63 55.08 3.27
N LYS A 147 19.68 54.42 4.43
CA LYS A 147 19.88 55.12 5.71
C LYS A 147 21.22 55.82 5.76
N LYS A 148 22.28 55.15 5.30
CA LYS A 148 23.63 55.72 5.28
C LYS A 148 23.68 56.93 4.32
N GLU A 149 23.14 56.82 3.14
CA GLU A 149 23.08 57.89 2.13
C GLU A 149 22.29 59.10 2.69
N ALA A 150 21.17 58.86 3.33
CA ALA A 150 20.40 59.91 3.99
C ALA A 150 21.18 60.58 5.11
N ALA A 151 21.90 59.81 5.96
CA ALA A 151 22.72 60.36 7.03
C ALA A 151 23.87 61.23 6.48
N ASP A 152 24.57 60.74 5.45
CA ASP A 152 25.66 61.44 4.76
C ASP A 152 25.14 62.76 4.14
N TYR A 153 23.95 62.76 3.54
CA TYR A 153 23.30 63.92 2.97
C TYR A 153 23.01 64.99 4.06
N PHE A 154 22.42 64.59 5.18
CA PHE A 154 22.15 65.51 6.28
C PHE A 154 23.41 66.03 7.00
N ALA A 155 24.49 65.23 7.02
CA ALA A 155 25.77 65.68 7.57
C ALA A 155 26.38 66.73 6.68
N SER A 156 26.39 66.56 5.35
CA SER A 156 26.93 67.54 4.37
C SER A 156 26.25 68.90 4.45
N ILE A 157 24.94 68.94 4.72
CA ILE A 157 24.17 70.19 4.89
C ILE A 157 24.59 70.94 6.19
N LYS A 158 24.94 70.20 7.25
CA LYS A 158 25.36 70.79 8.54
C LYS A 158 26.76 71.36 8.52
N GLU A 159 27.64 70.82 7.70
CA GLU A 159 29.02 71.30 7.52
C GLU A 159 29.14 72.47 6.56
N GLY A 160 28.09 72.77 5.78
CA GLY A 160 28.05 73.85 4.80
C GLY A 160 27.49 75.19 5.31
N LYS A 161 27.48 75.45 6.63
CA LYS A 161 27.09 76.75 7.25
C LYS A 161 28.29 77.37 7.92
#